data_cad62951b30e68c5b3190b6156cec4a1
#
_entry.id   cad62951b30e68c5b3190b6156cec4a1
#
_cell.length_a   1.000
_cell.length_b   1.000
_cell.length_c   1.000
_cell.angle_alpha   90.00
_cell.angle_beta   90.00
_cell.angle_gamma   90.00
#
_symmetry.space_group_name_H-M   'P 1'
#
loop_
_entity.id
_entity.type
_entity.pdbx_description
1 polymer ?
#
loop_
_entity_poly.entity_id
_entity_poly.type
_entity_poly.pdbx_seq_one_letter_code
_entity_poly.pdbx_strand_id
1 'polypeptide(L)'
;MLNPSIPLVATRHGKIVGVVQEEIHIWRGIPYAAPPTGELRWRAPQPVTPWQDVRQADCFSCASWQDITWCRELGGGDPGNFSEDCLYLNVWAPAVRHEPLPVMVWLHGGGYTIGAGSLPPYDGQALAKRGAIVVTVNYRLGHLGFFAHPALEGEETECIHNFALLDQIAALRWVQDNIAAFGGDTQNVTLFGESAGARSVLSLMASPLAKGLFHKAIIQSGYTLPDTPREVALKKGVALAEHLGLAHATAEQLRALPAETFWPLDAPFKIAPTPISGDVVLPHPMLETFFAAKQHPIPVMIGSNSDEASVLAVFGVDIAGQIQKMRRERRVGLGLIRLLYPGVKGDEALGRQVCRDMVFTTLGYVVMQAQQRIGEPCWRYWFDYVAEAEHNTYANGACHGNEIPYVFDTLTRAEPTCHYVNENDLAFASQVADYWVNFARHASRTRDVLHGPVRWPASIRGRDRLLRIGLNKLAGFKVENRFMRARLALFKRVMKHHVSLE
;
A
#
# COMPACT_ATOMS: atom_id res chain seq x y z
N MET A 1 22.42 32.66 11.38
CA MET A 1 21.69 31.40 11.55
C MET A 1 20.28 31.79 11.96
N LEU A 2 19.28 31.60 11.08
CA LEU A 2 17.88 31.83 11.43
C LEU A 2 17.53 30.80 12.50
N ASN A 3 17.00 31.26 13.62
CA ASN A 3 16.47 30.40 14.68
C ASN A 3 15.41 29.50 14.05
N PRO A 4 15.52 28.16 14.11
CA PRO A 4 14.48 27.30 13.53
C PRO A 4 13.19 27.64 14.28
N SER A 5 12.22 28.23 13.56
CA SER A 5 10.94 28.60 14.15
C SER A 5 10.27 27.34 14.68
N ILE A 6 9.72 27.42 15.89
CA ILE A 6 8.93 26.35 16.50
C ILE A 6 7.86 25.92 15.48
N PRO A 7 7.75 24.63 15.12
CA PRO A 7 6.80 24.17 14.11
C PRO A 7 5.37 24.13 14.67
N LEU A 8 4.79 25.31 14.87
CA LEU A 8 3.42 25.50 15.30
C LEU A 8 2.52 25.66 14.09
N VAL A 9 1.49 24.86 13.99
CA VAL A 9 0.52 24.86 12.89
C VAL A 9 -0.90 24.91 13.43
N ALA A 10 -1.76 25.69 12.80
CA ALA A 10 -3.20 25.70 13.07
C ALA A 10 -3.91 24.74 12.07
N THR A 11 -4.50 23.68 12.57
CA THR A 11 -5.39 22.79 11.82
C THR A 11 -6.86 23.22 12.01
N ARG A 12 -7.77 22.62 11.27
CA ARG A 12 -9.22 22.84 11.50
C ARG A 12 -9.69 22.44 12.88
N HIS A 13 -8.96 21.54 13.58
CA HIS A 13 -9.36 21.02 14.89
C HIS A 13 -8.68 21.70 16.06
N GLY A 14 -7.62 22.47 15.81
CA GLY A 14 -6.85 23.17 16.83
C GLY A 14 -5.38 23.32 16.46
N LYS A 15 -4.62 23.96 17.35
CA LYS A 15 -3.18 24.17 17.14
C LYS A 15 -2.39 22.95 17.55
N ILE A 16 -1.34 22.64 16.79
CA ILE A 16 -0.39 21.58 17.09
C ILE A 16 1.04 22.10 16.99
N VAL A 17 1.92 21.59 17.83
CA VAL A 17 3.35 21.87 17.79
C VAL A 17 4.12 20.58 17.63
N GLY A 18 5.01 20.54 16.63
CA GLY A 18 5.90 19.42 16.33
C GLY A 18 7.31 19.64 16.84
N VAL A 19 8.24 18.93 16.23
CA VAL A 19 9.68 19.02 16.48
C VAL A 19 10.44 19.43 15.22
N VAL A 20 11.66 19.94 15.39
CA VAL A 20 12.59 20.22 14.29
C VAL A 20 13.72 19.22 14.36
N GLN A 21 14.01 18.57 13.23
CA GLN A 21 15.14 17.67 13.10
C GLN A 21 15.80 17.90 11.73
N GLU A 22 17.07 18.29 11.71
CA GLU A 22 17.86 18.49 10.49
C GLU A 22 17.15 19.33 9.40
N GLU A 23 16.62 20.50 9.79
CA GLU A 23 15.86 21.41 8.93
C GLU A 23 14.52 20.85 8.40
N ILE A 24 14.02 19.78 8.98
CA ILE A 24 12.69 19.22 8.73
C ILE A 24 11.80 19.45 9.95
N HIS A 25 10.63 19.98 9.70
CA HIS A 25 9.54 20.04 10.67
C HIS A 25 8.80 18.70 10.67
N ILE A 26 8.58 18.13 11.84
CA ILE A 26 7.97 16.82 12.01
C ILE A 26 6.83 16.92 13.01
N TRP A 27 5.67 16.44 12.63
CA TRP A 27 4.51 16.29 13.52
C TRP A 27 4.09 14.83 13.53
N ARG A 28 4.01 14.23 14.71
CA ARG A 28 3.66 12.82 14.93
C ARG A 28 2.39 12.71 15.77
N GLY A 29 1.57 11.67 15.49
CA GLY A 29 0.38 11.40 16.29
C GLY A 29 -0.72 12.45 16.16
N ILE A 30 -0.97 12.94 14.95
CA ILE A 30 -2.06 13.87 14.66
C ILE A 30 -3.35 13.07 14.43
N PRO A 31 -4.41 13.25 15.23
CA PRO A 31 -5.68 12.57 15.01
C PRO A 31 -6.37 13.12 13.74
N TYR A 32 -6.82 12.22 12.86
CA TYR A 32 -7.62 12.58 11.71
C TYR A 32 -9.10 12.16 11.82
N ALA A 33 -9.42 11.33 12.80
CA ALA A 33 -10.77 10.91 13.16
C ALA A 33 -10.86 10.66 14.68
N ALA A 34 -12.09 10.59 15.20
CA ALA A 34 -12.35 10.20 16.58
C ALA A 34 -11.94 8.72 16.80
N PRO A 35 -11.55 8.31 18.02
CA PRO A 35 -11.22 6.94 18.34
C PRO A 35 -12.37 5.98 17.97
N PRO A 36 -12.13 4.94 17.15
CA PRO A 36 -13.18 3.99 16.72
C PRO A 36 -13.41 2.89 17.77
N THR A 37 -13.71 3.30 18.99
CA THR A 37 -13.88 2.43 20.17
C THR A 37 -15.32 2.35 20.63
N GLY A 38 -15.70 1.28 21.35
CA GLY A 38 -17.04 1.11 21.91
C GLY A 38 -18.11 1.17 20.82
N GLU A 39 -19.07 2.08 20.93
CA GLU A 39 -20.14 2.26 19.95
C GLU A 39 -19.66 2.70 18.55
N LEU A 40 -18.44 3.21 18.43
CA LEU A 40 -17.84 3.60 17.16
C LEU A 40 -17.07 2.46 16.48
N ARG A 41 -16.89 1.32 17.15
CA ARG A 41 -16.32 0.12 16.51
C ARG A 41 -17.22 -0.32 15.37
N TRP A 42 -16.61 -0.60 14.18
CA TRP A 42 -17.35 -0.93 12.96
C TRP A 42 -18.37 0.13 12.53
N ARG A 43 -18.02 1.40 12.73
CA ARG A 43 -18.70 2.55 12.10
C ARG A 43 -17.74 3.31 11.21
N ALA A 44 -18.29 4.12 10.32
CA ALA A 44 -17.52 5.10 9.57
C ALA A 44 -16.75 6.03 10.52
N PRO A 45 -15.51 6.45 10.17
CA PRO A 45 -14.74 7.37 10.98
C PRO A 45 -15.53 8.64 11.28
N GLN A 46 -15.60 9.03 12.56
CA GLN A 46 -16.29 10.22 13.02
C GLN A 46 -15.32 11.41 13.11
N PRO A 47 -15.81 12.65 12.99
CA PRO A 47 -14.96 13.84 13.11
C PRO A 47 -14.23 13.91 14.45
N VAL A 48 -13.01 14.44 14.40
CA VAL A 48 -12.20 14.73 15.60
C VAL A 48 -12.89 15.82 16.43
N THR A 49 -12.94 15.66 17.76
CA THR A 49 -13.36 16.74 18.66
C THR A 49 -12.30 17.85 18.66
N PRO A 50 -12.66 19.10 18.29
CA PRO A 50 -11.71 20.22 18.32
C PRO A 50 -11.18 20.48 19.74
N TRP A 51 -9.94 20.95 19.80
CA TRP A 51 -9.27 21.30 21.06
C TRP A 51 -8.85 22.78 21.09
N GLN A 52 -8.77 23.36 22.30
CA GLN A 52 -8.44 24.78 22.50
C GLN A 52 -6.95 25.01 22.74
N ASP A 53 -6.31 24.12 23.50
CA ASP A 53 -4.90 24.22 23.85
C ASP A 53 -3.99 23.78 22.69
N VAL A 54 -2.70 24.10 22.78
CA VAL A 54 -1.72 23.60 21.82
C VAL A 54 -1.42 22.13 22.11
N ARG A 55 -1.76 21.24 21.19
CA ARG A 55 -1.45 19.81 21.29
C ARG A 55 -0.01 19.53 20.90
N GLN A 56 0.71 18.74 21.71
CA GLN A 56 2.02 18.22 21.35
C GLN A 56 1.88 17.13 20.28
N ALA A 57 2.68 17.24 19.24
CA ALA A 57 2.73 16.30 18.11
C ALA A 57 4.19 15.83 17.88
N ASP A 58 4.84 15.41 18.95
CA ASP A 58 6.26 15.03 19.02
C ASP A 58 6.48 13.51 19.07
N CYS A 59 5.44 12.73 19.41
CA CYS A 59 5.49 11.28 19.54
C CYS A 59 4.51 10.60 18.60
N PHE A 60 4.87 9.41 18.10
CA PHE A 60 3.95 8.55 17.38
C PHE A 60 2.81 8.09 18.30
N SER A 61 1.61 7.98 17.76
CA SER A 61 0.45 7.39 18.42
C SER A 61 0.49 5.86 18.40
N CYS A 62 -0.48 5.22 19.06
CA CYS A 62 -0.67 3.79 18.96
C CYS A 62 -0.93 3.36 17.51
N ALA A 63 -0.38 2.20 17.14
CA ALA A 63 -0.76 1.47 15.94
C ALA A 63 -2.14 0.81 16.13
N SER A 64 -2.75 0.32 15.06
CA SER A 64 -3.93 -0.54 15.15
C SER A 64 -3.60 -1.86 15.85
N TRP A 65 -4.59 -2.49 16.49
CA TRP A 65 -4.47 -3.84 17.04
C TRP A 65 -3.88 -4.80 16.03
N GLN A 66 -2.84 -5.53 16.41
CA GLN A 66 -2.10 -6.45 15.54
C GLN A 66 -1.20 -7.40 16.32
N ASP A 67 -0.69 -8.44 15.66
CA ASP A 67 0.37 -9.28 16.20
C ASP A 67 1.71 -8.55 16.09
N ILE A 68 2.23 -8.08 17.23
CA ILE A 68 3.49 -7.32 17.30
C ILE A 68 4.70 -8.16 16.90
N THR A 69 4.70 -9.46 17.22
CA THR A 69 5.80 -10.36 16.85
C THR A 69 5.85 -10.50 15.34
N TRP A 70 4.71 -10.72 14.73
CA TRP A 70 4.59 -10.82 13.27
C TRP A 70 4.95 -9.50 12.57
N CYS A 71 4.58 -8.36 13.16
CA CYS A 71 4.98 -7.05 12.63
C CYS A 71 6.50 -6.83 12.68
N ARG A 72 7.15 -7.21 13.78
CA ARG A 72 8.62 -7.11 13.92
C ARG A 72 9.35 -7.99 12.91
N GLU A 73 8.85 -9.19 12.67
CA GLU A 73 9.51 -10.17 11.78
C GLU A 73 9.28 -9.87 10.29
N LEU A 74 8.10 -9.38 9.91
CA LEU A 74 7.65 -9.29 8.53
C LEU A 74 7.23 -7.87 8.11
N GLY A 75 6.86 -7.01 9.06
CA GLY A 75 6.29 -5.70 8.79
C GLY A 75 7.30 -4.56 8.67
N GLY A 76 8.58 -4.82 8.93
CA GLY A 76 9.63 -3.80 8.84
C GLY A 76 9.97 -3.11 10.16
N GLY A 77 9.60 -3.69 11.32
CA GLY A 77 10.02 -3.22 12.63
C GLY A 77 8.96 -3.25 13.72
N ASP A 78 9.26 -2.58 14.82
CA ASP A 78 8.37 -2.48 15.98
C ASP A 78 7.38 -1.32 15.78
N PRO A 79 6.06 -1.58 15.74
CA PRO A 79 5.05 -0.55 15.60
C PRO A 79 4.84 0.27 16.90
N GLY A 80 5.47 -0.09 17.99
CA GLY A 80 5.28 0.49 19.32
C GLY A 80 4.02 -0.01 20.01
N ASN A 81 3.35 0.86 20.75
CA ASN A 81 2.07 0.54 21.38
C ASN A 81 0.95 0.41 20.33
N PHE A 82 -0.04 -0.43 20.61
CA PHE A 82 -1.22 -0.61 19.78
C PHE A 82 -2.52 -0.45 20.58
N SER A 83 -3.57 0.00 19.91
CA SER A 83 -4.88 0.28 20.47
C SER A 83 -5.93 0.30 19.37
N GLU A 84 -7.21 0.23 19.72
CA GLU A 84 -8.30 0.62 18.80
C GLU A 84 -8.28 2.12 18.51
N ASP A 85 -7.84 2.95 19.47
CA ASP A 85 -7.57 4.37 19.25
C ASP A 85 -6.26 4.53 18.44
N CYS A 86 -6.36 4.33 17.12
CA CYS A 86 -5.23 4.27 16.21
C CYS A 86 -5.34 5.23 15.00
N LEU A 87 -6.43 6.00 14.87
CA LEU A 87 -6.69 6.83 13.69
C LEU A 87 -5.89 8.13 13.69
N TYR A 88 -4.59 7.98 13.49
CA TYR A 88 -3.59 9.05 13.51
C TYR A 88 -2.74 9.04 12.27
N LEU A 89 -2.17 10.20 11.95
CA LEU A 89 -1.20 10.37 10.89
C LEU A 89 0.03 11.18 11.36
N ASN A 90 1.08 11.15 10.56
CA ASN A 90 2.31 11.87 10.81
C ASN A 90 2.67 12.72 9.59
N VAL A 91 3.33 13.86 9.78
CA VAL A 91 3.69 14.79 8.70
C VAL A 91 5.16 15.19 8.81
N TRP A 92 5.90 15.14 7.71
CA TRP A 92 7.24 15.69 7.54
C TRP A 92 7.22 16.79 6.48
N ALA A 93 7.81 17.94 6.76
CA ALA A 93 7.87 19.06 5.84
C ALA A 93 9.22 19.79 5.94
N PRO A 94 9.79 20.28 4.84
CA PRO A 94 10.95 21.18 4.92
C PRO A 94 10.64 22.40 5.80
N ALA A 95 11.59 22.83 6.63
CA ALA A 95 11.41 24.01 7.48
C ALA A 95 11.29 25.30 6.63
N VAL A 96 12.05 25.38 5.54
CA VAL A 96 12.02 26.52 4.61
C VAL A 96 11.29 26.11 3.32
N ARG A 97 10.27 26.88 2.95
CA ARG A 97 9.44 26.67 1.77
C ARG A 97 9.16 28.02 1.10
N HIS A 98 9.27 28.08 -0.22
CA HIS A 98 9.00 29.28 -1.00
C HIS A 98 7.71 29.17 -1.82
N GLU A 99 7.23 27.94 -2.03
CA GLU A 99 6.02 27.61 -2.79
C GLU A 99 5.34 26.38 -2.17
N PRO A 100 4.07 26.14 -2.44
CA PRO A 100 3.40 24.91 -2.04
C PRO A 100 4.08 23.67 -2.64
N LEU A 101 4.32 22.67 -1.80
CA LEU A 101 5.07 21.46 -2.16
C LEU A 101 4.14 20.29 -2.50
N PRO A 102 4.57 19.35 -3.37
CA PRO A 102 3.83 18.12 -3.61
C PRO A 102 3.67 17.34 -2.31
N VAL A 103 2.50 16.74 -2.12
CA VAL A 103 2.16 15.94 -0.93
C VAL A 103 2.20 14.47 -1.31
N MET A 104 2.89 13.64 -0.52
CA MET A 104 2.99 12.21 -0.68
C MET A 104 2.36 11.52 0.53
N VAL A 105 1.23 10.82 0.34
CA VAL A 105 0.49 10.15 1.42
C VAL A 105 0.75 8.66 1.34
N TRP A 106 1.39 8.09 2.36
CA TRP A 106 1.77 6.69 2.46
C TRP A 106 0.72 5.84 3.16
N LEU A 107 0.35 4.74 2.52
CA LEU A 107 -0.42 3.65 3.11
C LEU A 107 0.48 2.42 3.23
N HIS A 108 0.72 2.00 4.48
CA HIS A 108 1.61 0.86 4.74
C HIS A 108 1.02 -0.47 4.29
N GLY A 109 1.90 -1.47 4.05
CA GLY A 109 1.55 -2.84 3.76
C GLY A 109 1.25 -3.67 4.99
N GLY A 110 1.51 -4.98 4.90
CA GLY A 110 1.33 -5.95 6.00
C GLY A 110 0.05 -6.77 5.91
N GLY A 111 -0.47 -7.02 4.70
CA GLY A 111 -1.62 -7.91 4.46
C GLY A 111 -2.92 -7.46 5.13
N TYR A 112 -3.06 -6.19 5.46
CA TYR A 112 -4.14 -5.63 6.31
C TYR A 112 -4.18 -6.20 7.73
N THR A 113 -3.15 -6.88 8.17
CA THR A 113 -3.09 -7.59 9.47
C THR A 113 -2.09 -6.97 10.41
N ILE A 114 -0.99 -6.43 9.87
CA ILE A 114 0.12 -5.81 10.61
C ILE A 114 0.54 -4.50 9.94
N GLY A 115 1.37 -3.71 10.62
CA GLY A 115 1.97 -2.49 10.10
C GLY A 115 1.51 -1.23 10.83
N ALA A 116 2.25 -0.16 10.63
CA ALA A 116 1.95 1.18 11.13
C ALA A 116 2.69 2.24 10.33
N GLY A 117 2.14 3.45 10.27
CA GLY A 117 2.80 4.60 9.64
C GLY A 117 4.02 5.11 10.42
N SER A 118 4.30 4.56 11.59
CA SER A 118 5.44 4.89 12.46
C SER A 118 6.67 4.02 12.25
N LEU A 119 6.60 2.97 11.42
CA LEU A 119 7.71 2.04 11.23
C LEU A 119 8.96 2.74 10.64
N PRO A 120 10.17 2.38 11.09
CA PRO A 120 11.41 3.05 10.69
C PRO A 120 11.65 3.15 9.19
N PRO A 121 11.30 2.14 8.34
CA PRO A 121 11.46 2.25 6.90
C PRO A 121 10.62 3.36 6.25
N TYR A 122 9.58 3.85 6.93
CA TYR A 122 8.64 4.87 6.42
C TYR A 122 8.92 6.28 6.91
N ASP A 123 10.10 6.52 7.54
CA ASP A 123 10.49 7.87 7.96
C ASP A 123 10.56 8.82 6.75
N GLY A 124 9.71 9.86 6.77
CA GLY A 124 9.54 10.79 5.65
C GLY A 124 10.64 11.82 5.49
N GLN A 125 11.65 11.86 6.39
CA GLN A 125 12.64 12.93 6.44
C GLN A 125 13.43 13.08 5.14
N ALA A 126 13.90 11.97 4.56
CA ALA A 126 14.72 12.03 3.35
C ALA A 126 13.91 12.47 2.11
N LEU A 127 12.65 12.07 1.99
CA LEU A 127 11.75 12.56 0.93
C LEU A 127 11.39 14.04 1.16
N ALA A 128 11.22 14.47 2.41
CA ALA A 128 10.96 15.88 2.71
C ALA A 128 12.15 16.76 2.37
N LYS A 129 13.40 16.32 2.63
CA LYS A 129 14.62 17.03 2.20
C LYS A 129 14.68 17.23 0.67
N ARG A 130 14.01 16.38 -0.11
CA ARG A 130 13.88 16.50 -1.56
C ARG A 130 12.74 17.44 -2.00
N GLY A 131 12.08 18.11 -1.03
CA GLY A 131 11.03 19.10 -1.30
C GLY A 131 9.67 18.46 -1.56
N ALA A 132 9.27 17.50 -0.75
CA ALA A 132 7.91 16.98 -0.65
C ALA A 132 7.37 17.15 0.78
N ILE A 133 6.06 17.20 0.93
CA ILE A 133 5.40 16.96 2.21
C ILE A 133 5.08 15.47 2.27
N VAL A 134 5.53 14.78 3.30
CA VAL A 134 5.26 13.35 3.48
C VAL A 134 4.25 13.16 4.60
N VAL A 135 3.26 12.34 4.35
CA VAL A 135 2.23 11.96 5.33
C VAL A 135 2.20 10.44 5.43
N THR A 136 2.32 9.88 6.62
CA THR A 136 2.10 8.44 6.87
C THR A 136 0.84 8.24 7.70
N VAL A 137 0.06 7.22 7.39
CA VAL A 137 -1.29 7.03 7.93
C VAL A 137 -1.40 5.68 8.63
N ASN A 138 -1.91 5.67 9.88
CA ASN A 138 -2.45 4.46 10.50
C ASN A 138 -3.91 4.29 10.10
N TYR A 139 -4.38 3.05 9.97
CA TYR A 139 -5.76 2.71 9.69
C TYR A 139 -6.11 1.38 10.40
N ARG A 140 -7.40 1.12 10.64
CA ARG A 140 -7.84 -0.13 11.28
C ARG A 140 -7.42 -1.36 10.49
N LEU A 141 -6.97 -2.39 11.18
CA LEU A 141 -6.46 -3.64 10.60
C LEU A 141 -7.36 -4.83 10.95
N GLY A 142 -7.17 -5.92 10.21
CA GLY A 142 -7.82 -7.19 10.45
C GLY A 142 -9.35 -7.08 10.54
N HIS A 143 -9.95 -7.81 11.46
CA HIS A 143 -11.39 -7.80 11.68
C HIS A 143 -11.93 -6.47 12.24
N LEU A 144 -11.08 -5.58 12.79
CA LEU A 144 -11.51 -4.23 13.16
C LEU A 144 -11.60 -3.30 11.93
N GLY A 145 -10.81 -3.57 10.89
CA GLY A 145 -10.80 -2.79 9.65
C GLY A 145 -11.72 -3.32 8.55
N PHE A 146 -12.02 -4.62 8.57
CA PHE A 146 -12.85 -5.30 7.56
C PHE A 146 -13.74 -6.34 8.22
N PHE A 147 -15.02 -6.04 8.34
CA PHE A 147 -15.96 -6.93 8.99
C PHE A 147 -17.36 -6.73 8.42
N ALA A 148 -18.03 -7.84 8.12
CA ALA A 148 -19.41 -7.84 7.66
C ALA A 148 -20.23 -8.81 8.52
N HIS A 149 -21.28 -8.30 9.15
CA HIS A 149 -22.20 -9.11 9.93
C HIS A 149 -23.62 -8.54 9.79
N PRO A 150 -24.67 -9.37 9.64
CA PRO A 150 -26.05 -8.88 9.45
C PRO A 150 -26.53 -7.95 10.59
N ALA A 151 -26.07 -8.17 11.82
CA ALA A 151 -26.43 -7.32 12.95
C ALA A 151 -25.90 -5.87 12.85
N LEU A 152 -24.85 -5.64 12.05
CA LEU A 152 -24.29 -4.29 11.82
C LEU A 152 -24.92 -3.60 10.61
N GLU A 153 -25.62 -4.35 9.76
CA GLU A 153 -26.37 -3.79 8.63
C GLU A 153 -27.69 -3.18 9.14
N GLY A 154 -27.99 -1.99 8.71
CA GLY A 154 -29.20 -1.28 9.12
C GLY A 154 -29.00 -0.27 10.27
N GLU A 155 -27.81 -0.22 10.87
CA GLU A 155 -27.46 0.86 11.80
C GLU A 155 -27.00 2.14 11.08
N GLU A 156 -26.47 1.99 9.88
CA GLU A 156 -26.09 3.08 8.97
C GLU A 156 -27.12 3.15 7.83
N THR A 157 -27.26 4.31 7.22
CA THR A 157 -28.12 4.49 6.03
C THR A 157 -27.59 3.76 4.80
N GLU A 158 -26.33 3.37 4.82
CA GLU A 158 -25.62 2.70 3.74
C GLU A 158 -24.85 1.49 4.27
N CYS A 159 -24.71 0.49 3.43
CA CYS A 159 -23.98 -0.74 3.73
C CYS A 159 -22.46 -0.48 3.75
N ILE A 160 -21.81 -0.68 4.88
CA ILE A 160 -20.38 -0.41 5.09
C ILE A 160 -19.72 -1.63 5.73
N HIS A 161 -18.63 -2.09 5.12
CA HIS A 161 -17.81 -3.21 5.62
C HIS A 161 -16.30 -2.96 5.50
N ASN A 162 -15.91 -1.95 4.73
CA ASN A 162 -14.51 -1.57 4.47
C ASN A 162 -14.11 -0.40 5.37
N PHE A 163 -14.11 -0.59 6.69
CA PHE A 163 -13.80 0.49 7.64
C PHE A 163 -12.38 1.01 7.47
N ALA A 164 -11.42 0.14 7.18
CA ALA A 164 -10.03 0.54 6.89
C ALA A 164 -9.92 1.46 5.67
N LEU A 165 -10.68 1.19 4.59
CA LEU A 165 -10.69 2.07 3.42
C LEU A 165 -11.37 3.41 3.73
N LEU A 166 -12.39 3.43 4.59
CA LEU A 166 -13.01 4.67 5.08
C LEU A 166 -12.05 5.47 5.95
N ASP A 167 -11.23 4.82 6.79
CA ASP A 167 -10.19 5.48 7.57
C ASP A 167 -9.19 6.19 6.64
N GLN A 168 -8.76 5.51 5.58
CA GLN A 168 -7.85 6.08 4.57
C GLN A 168 -8.51 7.25 3.81
N ILE A 169 -9.82 7.17 3.50
CA ILE A 169 -10.58 8.27 2.92
C ILE A 169 -10.67 9.44 3.90
N ALA A 170 -10.89 9.19 5.19
CA ALA A 170 -10.91 10.23 6.22
C ALA A 170 -9.55 10.92 6.36
N ALA A 171 -8.45 10.16 6.33
CA ALA A 171 -7.10 10.71 6.33
C ALA A 171 -6.84 11.58 5.08
N LEU A 172 -7.29 11.17 3.90
CA LEU A 172 -7.18 11.97 2.67
C LEU A 172 -8.03 13.24 2.74
N ARG A 173 -9.22 13.20 3.33
CA ARG A 173 -10.03 14.41 3.61
C ARG A 173 -9.31 15.34 4.58
N TRP A 174 -8.71 14.77 5.64
CA TRP A 174 -7.88 15.56 6.56
C TRP A 174 -6.72 16.25 5.80
N VAL A 175 -6.06 15.57 4.87
CA VAL A 175 -5.00 16.15 4.02
C VAL A 175 -5.56 17.31 3.21
N GLN A 176 -6.69 17.16 2.52
CA GLN A 176 -7.32 18.23 1.75
C GLN A 176 -7.65 19.44 2.63
N ASP A 177 -8.09 19.21 3.85
CA ASP A 177 -8.51 20.24 4.78
C ASP A 177 -7.37 20.99 5.47
N ASN A 178 -6.20 20.36 5.66
CA ASN A 178 -5.19 20.85 6.58
C ASN A 178 -3.79 21.01 5.97
N ILE A 179 -3.45 20.27 4.90
CA ILE A 179 -2.05 20.15 4.47
C ILE A 179 -1.45 21.47 3.94
N ALA A 180 -2.29 22.41 3.51
CA ALA A 180 -1.85 23.75 3.11
C ALA A 180 -1.18 24.50 4.27
N ALA A 181 -1.65 24.31 5.52
CA ALA A 181 -1.04 24.91 6.70
C ALA A 181 0.40 24.35 6.97
N PHE A 182 0.69 23.15 6.47
CA PHE A 182 2.00 22.52 6.52
C PHE A 182 2.88 22.87 5.30
N GLY A 183 2.36 23.68 4.37
CA GLY A 183 3.03 24.08 3.12
C GLY A 183 2.84 23.11 1.96
N GLY A 184 1.87 22.20 2.03
CA GLY A 184 1.53 21.28 0.96
C GLY A 184 0.52 21.87 -0.04
N ASP A 185 0.63 21.43 -1.30
CA ASP A 185 -0.33 21.75 -2.36
C ASP A 185 -1.47 20.73 -2.34
N THR A 186 -2.68 21.17 -1.95
CA THR A 186 -3.88 20.35 -1.92
C THR A 186 -4.30 19.84 -3.31
N GLN A 187 -3.82 20.46 -4.39
CA GLN A 187 -4.09 20.06 -5.77
C GLN A 187 -2.98 19.16 -6.33
N ASN A 188 -1.98 18.81 -5.52
CA ASN A 188 -0.87 17.96 -5.92
C ASN A 188 -0.58 16.86 -4.89
N VAL A 189 -1.59 16.05 -4.60
CA VAL A 189 -1.53 14.94 -3.66
C VAL A 189 -1.27 13.63 -4.41
N THR A 190 -0.20 12.95 -4.07
CA THR A 190 0.16 11.61 -4.55
C THR A 190 -0.12 10.59 -3.45
N LEU A 191 -1.04 9.65 -3.70
CA LEU A 191 -1.29 8.52 -2.81
C LEU A 191 -0.37 7.37 -3.19
N PHE A 192 0.39 6.84 -2.24
CA PHE A 192 1.29 5.72 -2.52
C PHE A 192 1.27 4.68 -1.40
N GLY A 193 1.59 3.44 -1.76
CA GLY A 193 1.60 2.34 -0.81
C GLY A 193 2.22 1.08 -1.42
N GLU A 194 2.55 0.15 -0.55
CA GLU A 194 3.13 -1.13 -0.92
C GLU A 194 2.23 -2.28 -0.46
N SER A 195 2.22 -3.42 -1.18
CA SER A 195 1.48 -4.63 -0.82
C SER A 195 -0.01 -4.34 -0.53
N ALA A 196 -0.50 -4.58 0.68
CA ALA A 196 -1.86 -4.23 1.10
C ALA A 196 -2.13 -2.72 0.99
N GLY A 197 -1.13 -1.86 1.27
CA GLY A 197 -1.22 -0.42 1.02
C GLY A 197 -1.40 -0.09 -0.46
N ALA A 198 -0.66 -0.76 -1.35
CA ALA A 198 -0.84 -0.64 -2.80
C ALA A 198 -2.22 -1.16 -3.24
N ARG A 199 -2.71 -2.22 -2.62
CA ARG A 199 -4.06 -2.74 -2.83
C ARG A 199 -5.12 -1.72 -2.40
N SER A 200 -4.90 -1.01 -1.28
CA SER A 200 -5.70 0.12 -0.83
C SER A 200 -5.72 1.24 -1.87
N VAL A 201 -4.54 1.65 -2.39
CA VAL A 201 -4.45 2.66 -3.46
C VAL A 201 -5.32 2.28 -4.67
N LEU A 202 -5.25 1.03 -5.13
CA LEU A 202 -6.07 0.53 -6.23
C LEU A 202 -7.57 0.54 -5.90
N SER A 203 -7.95 0.13 -4.69
CA SER A 203 -9.35 0.15 -4.22
C SER A 203 -9.88 1.57 -4.14
N LEU A 204 -9.07 2.53 -3.64
CA LEU A 204 -9.42 3.95 -3.59
C LEU A 204 -9.50 4.58 -4.99
N MET A 205 -8.69 4.14 -5.96
CA MET A 205 -8.85 4.53 -7.37
C MET A 205 -10.15 4.00 -7.99
N ALA A 206 -10.72 2.93 -7.46
CA ALA A 206 -11.99 2.34 -7.89
C ALA A 206 -13.19 2.88 -7.08
N SER A 207 -12.96 3.47 -5.90
CA SER A 207 -14.00 3.94 -4.98
C SER A 207 -14.57 5.29 -5.38
N PRO A 208 -15.90 5.44 -5.53
CA PRO A 208 -16.51 6.74 -5.80
C PRO A 208 -16.28 7.75 -4.66
N LEU A 209 -16.12 7.28 -3.42
CA LEU A 209 -15.97 8.13 -2.23
C LEU A 209 -14.60 8.81 -2.12
N ALA A 210 -13.59 8.29 -2.84
CA ALA A 210 -12.23 8.83 -2.84
C ALA A 210 -11.94 9.77 -4.04
N LYS A 211 -12.94 9.98 -4.91
CA LYS A 211 -12.77 10.81 -6.10
C LYS A 211 -12.40 12.24 -5.75
N GLY A 212 -11.29 12.74 -6.33
CA GLY A 212 -10.81 14.10 -6.15
C GLY A 212 -9.99 14.34 -4.88
N LEU A 213 -9.79 13.31 -4.02
CA LEU A 213 -8.99 13.44 -2.80
C LEU A 213 -7.48 13.31 -3.06
N PHE A 214 -7.08 12.71 -4.19
CA PHE A 214 -5.69 12.61 -4.65
C PHE A 214 -5.61 12.72 -6.16
N HIS A 215 -4.44 13.11 -6.68
CA HIS A 215 -4.21 13.56 -8.05
C HIS A 215 -3.24 12.67 -8.81
N LYS A 216 -2.51 11.80 -8.11
CA LYS A 216 -1.56 10.80 -8.64
C LYS A 216 -1.55 9.59 -7.74
N ALA A 217 -1.14 8.45 -8.28
CA ALA A 217 -1.01 7.22 -7.51
C ALA A 217 0.30 6.48 -7.81
N ILE A 218 0.95 5.93 -6.76
CA ILE A 218 2.07 5.01 -6.89
C ILE A 218 1.70 3.70 -6.22
N ILE A 219 1.80 2.60 -6.96
CA ILE A 219 1.35 1.26 -6.56
C ILE A 219 2.58 0.35 -6.56
N GLN A 220 3.09 0.04 -5.36
CA GLN A 220 4.27 -0.78 -5.16
C GLN A 220 3.85 -2.20 -4.79
N SER A 221 4.19 -3.16 -5.64
CA SER A 221 3.89 -4.57 -5.39
C SER A 221 2.41 -4.85 -5.08
N GLY A 222 1.50 -4.14 -5.75
CA GLY A 222 0.07 -4.43 -5.70
C GLY A 222 -0.22 -5.81 -6.30
N TYR A 223 -1.27 -6.48 -5.82
CA TYR A 223 -1.58 -7.87 -6.17
C TYR A 223 -2.99 -8.06 -6.71
N THR A 224 -3.20 -9.19 -7.41
CA THR A 224 -4.42 -9.52 -8.14
C THR A 224 -5.39 -10.43 -7.38
N LEU A 225 -5.13 -10.71 -6.10
CA LEU A 225 -6.07 -11.52 -5.32
C LEU A 225 -7.45 -10.85 -5.34
N PRO A 226 -8.53 -11.61 -5.54
CA PRO A 226 -9.88 -11.05 -5.66
C PRO A 226 -10.32 -10.39 -4.36
N ASP A 227 -11.20 -9.40 -4.47
CA ASP A 227 -11.94 -8.88 -3.33
C ASP A 227 -12.90 -9.96 -2.81
N THR A 228 -13.19 -9.92 -1.52
CA THR A 228 -14.20 -10.82 -0.94
C THR A 228 -15.58 -10.26 -1.27
N PRO A 229 -16.46 -11.02 -1.97
CA PRO A 229 -17.83 -10.57 -2.20
C PRO A 229 -18.56 -10.35 -0.86
N ARG A 230 -19.41 -9.32 -0.78
CA ARG A 230 -20.17 -8.98 0.45
C ARG A 230 -20.88 -10.18 1.06
N GLU A 231 -21.55 -11.00 0.25
CA GLU A 231 -22.28 -12.19 0.74
C GLU A 231 -21.36 -13.22 1.39
N VAL A 232 -20.14 -13.39 0.87
CA VAL A 232 -19.12 -14.27 1.46
C VAL A 232 -18.58 -13.67 2.75
N ALA A 233 -18.37 -12.35 2.78
CA ALA A 233 -17.93 -11.66 3.99
C ALA A 233 -18.95 -11.74 5.12
N LEU A 234 -20.25 -11.59 4.82
CA LEU A 234 -21.34 -11.76 5.79
C LEU A 234 -21.36 -13.17 6.40
N LYS A 235 -21.24 -14.22 5.55
CA LYS A 235 -21.14 -15.60 6.02
C LYS A 235 -19.94 -15.84 6.92
N LYS A 236 -18.77 -15.27 6.56
CA LYS A 236 -17.56 -15.35 7.38
C LYS A 236 -17.71 -14.64 8.71
N GLY A 237 -18.38 -13.47 8.74
CA GLY A 237 -18.62 -12.73 9.98
C GLY A 237 -19.55 -13.45 10.93
N VAL A 238 -20.65 -14.06 10.43
CA VAL A 238 -21.53 -14.93 11.24
C VAL A 238 -20.74 -16.11 11.81
N ALA A 239 -19.99 -16.82 10.98
CA ALA A 239 -19.18 -17.95 11.43
C ALA A 239 -18.13 -17.56 12.47
N LEU A 240 -17.51 -16.37 12.33
CA LEU A 240 -16.59 -15.84 13.34
C LEU A 240 -17.32 -15.52 14.65
N ALA A 241 -18.49 -14.87 14.61
CA ALA A 241 -19.28 -14.58 15.80
C ALA A 241 -19.67 -15.87 16.54
N GLU A 242 -20.11 -16.91 15.82
CA GLU A 242 -20.42 -18.23 16.38
C GLU A 242 -19.18 -18.89 17.01
N HIS A 243 -18.01 -18.82 16.33
CA HIS A 243 -16.75 -19.31 16.87
C HIS A 243 -16.34 -18.62 18.18
N LEU A 244 -16.67 -17.33 18.31
CA LEU A 244 -16.45 -16.54 19.52
C LEU A 244 -17.56 -16.73 20.59
N GLY A 245 -18.47 -17.67 20.39
CA GLY A 245 -19.54 -18.00 21.35
C GLY A 245 -20.78 -17.11 21.23
N LEU A 246 -20.91 -16.32 20.18
CA LEU A 246 -22.05 -15.41 19.95
C LEU A 246 -22.97 -15.95 18.83
N ALA A 247 -23.75 -16.97 19.11
CA ALA A 247 -24.83 -17.37 18.20
C ALA A 247 -25.92 -16.29 18.17
N HIS A 248 -26.34 -15.88 16.95
CA HIS A 248 -27.33 -14.80 16.76
C HIS A 248 -26.94 -13.46 17.41
N ALA A 249 -25.66 -13.10 17.26
CA ALA A 249 -25.10 -11.89 17.85
C ALA A 249 -25.86 -10.62 17.47
N THR A 250 -26.08 -9.74 18.44
CA THR A 250 -26.50 -8.34 18.20
C THR A 250 -25.27 -7.46 17.95
N ALA A 251 -25.46 -6.27 17.36
CA ALA A 251 -24.38 -5.30 17.18
C ALA A 251 -23.73 -4.91 18.52
N GLU A 252 -24.51 -4.72 19.55
CA GLU A 252 -24.03 -4.41 20.90
C GLU A 252 -23.18 -5.54 21.48
N GLN A 253 -23.58 -6.81 21.35
CA GLN A 253 -22.80 -7.95 21.80
C GLN A 253 -21.46 -8.05 21.03
N LEU A 254 -21.46 -7.82 19.72
CA LEU A 254 -20.24 -7.82 18.91
C LEU A 254 -19.28 -6.70 19.35
N ARG A 255 -19.78 -5.48 19.59
CA ARG A 255 -19.00 -4.34 20.06
C ARG A 255 -18.48 -4.51 21.49
N ALA A 256 -19.17 -5.26 22.31
CA ALA A 256 -18.76 -5.54 23.69
C ALA A 256 -17.59 -6.54 23.78
N LEU A 257 -17.25 -7.26 22.70
CA LEU A 257 -16.07 -8.15 22.69
C LEU A 257 -14.79 -7.34 22.88
N PRO A 258 -13.88 -7.77 23.76
CA PRO A 258 -12.55 -7.17 23.86
C PRO A 258 -11.80 -7.23 22.51
N ALA A 259 -11.03 -6.20 22.18
CA ALA A 259 -10.31 -6.14 20.91
C ALA A 259 -9.31 -7.29 20.75
N GLU A 260 -8.68 -7.71 21.85
CA GLU A 260 -7.77 -8.86 21.92
C GLU A 260 -8.40 -10.17 21.49
N THR A 261 -9.72 -10.30 21.53
CA THR A 261 -10.46 -11.50 21.07
C THR A 261 -10.21 -11.79 19.58
N PHE A 262 -9.85 -10.77 18.80
CA PHE A 262 -9.59 -10.91 17.37
C PHE A 262 -8.12 -11.22 17.04
N TRP A 263 -7.24 -11.36 18.05
CA TRP A 263 -5.82 -11.69 17.90
C TRP A 263 -5.27 -12.52 19.06
N PRO A 264 -4.56 -13.62 18.78
CA PRO A 264 -4.48 -14.31 17.49
C PRO A 264 -5.71 -15.18 17.25
N LEU A 265 -6.15 -15.28 16.01
CA LEU A 265 -7.14 -16.24 15.57
C LEU A 265 -6.48 -17.34 14.70
N ASP A 266 -6.95 -18.56 14.83
CA ASP A 266 -6.54 -19.67 13.96
C ASP A 266 -7.29 -19.67 12.62
N ALA A 267 -6.82 -20.48 11.69
CA ALA A 267 -7.55 -20.72 10.46
C ALA A 267 -8.93 -21.37 10.77
N PRO A 268 -10.01 -20.97 10.07
CA PRO A 268 -10.02 -20.11 8.86
C PRO A 268 -10.14 -18.61 9.16
N PHE A 269 -10.13 -18.16 10.41
CA PHE A 269 -10.40 -16.78 10.81
C PHE A 269 -9.16 -15.89 10.96
N LYS A 270 -7.96 -16.47 10.83
CA LYS A 270 -6.69 -15.75 10.99
C LYS A 270 -6.60 -14.48 10.12
N ILE A 271 -7.20 -14.50 8.94
CA ILE A 271 -7.19 -13.37 7.99
C ILE A 271 -8.62 -12.90 7.75
N ALA A 272 -8.86 -11.61 7.98
CA ALA A 272 -10.14 -10.97 7.70
C ALA A 272 -10.44 -10.98 6.17
N PRO A 273 -11.73 -10.90 5.77
CA PRO A 273 -12.11 -10.74 4.36
C PRO A 273 -11.71 -9.35 3.86
N THR A 274 -10.65 -9.25 3.03
CA THR A 274 -10.00 -7.98 2.69
C THR A 274 -9.62 -7.84 1.23
N PRO A 275 -9.96 -6.72 0.55
CA PRO A 275 -11.12 -5.85 0.78
C PRO A 275 -12.45 -6.54 0.49
N ILE A 276 -13.57 -5.91 0.82
CA ILE A 276 -14.91 -6.43 0.57
C ILE A 276 -15.54 -5.65 -0.58
N SER A 277 -15.98 -6.34 -1.64
CA SER A 277 -16.73 -5.72 -2.74
C SER A 277 -18.24 -5.84 -2.55
N GLY A 278 -19.01 -4.86 -3.05
CA GLY A 278 -20.45 -4.83 -2.97
C GLY A 278 -21.01 -3.95 -1.83
N ASP A 279 -20.17 -3.03 -1.30
CA ASP A 279 -20.62 -1.96 -0.40
C ASP A 279 -20.43 -0.58 -1.07
N VAL A 280 -20.82 0.49 -0.38
CA VAL A 280 -20.70 1.87 -0.92
C VAL A 280 -19.26 2.32 -1.14
N VAL A 281 -18.30 1.75 -0.43
CA VAL A 281 -16.87 2.08 -0.54
C VAL A 281 -16.27 1.44 -1.78
N LEU A 282 -16.60 0.17 -2.02
CA LEU A 282 -16.13 -0.61 -3.16
C LEU A 282 -17.31 -1.34 -3.85
N PRO A 283 -18.14 -0.60 -4.62
CA PRO A 283 -19.38 -1.16 -5.22
C PRO A 283 -19.13 -2.32 -6.17
N HIS A 284 -17.98 -2.34 -6.81
CA HIS A 284 -17.56 -3.40 -7.73
C HIS A 284 -16.18 -3.91 -7.35
N PRO A 285 -15.84 -5.17 -7.67
CA PRO A 285 -14.48 -5.67 -7.52
C PRO A 285 -13.46 -4.76 -8.21
N MET A 286 -12.34 -4.51 -7.54
CA MET A 286 -11.31 -3.58 -8.03
C MET A 286 -10.84 -3.97 -9.44
N LEU A 287 -10.56 -5.25 -9.70
CA LEU A 287 -10.10 -5.70 -11.01
C LEU A 287 -11.13 -5.46 -12.12
N GLU A 288 -12.42 -5.62 -11.86
CA GLU A 288 -13.49 -5.31 -12.82
C GLU A 288 -13.47 -3.85 -13.22
N THR A 289 -13.32 -2.94 -12.24
CA THR A 289 -13.22 -1.50 -12.47
C THR A 289 -12.06 -1.17 -13.42
N PHE A 290 -10.87 -1.78 -13.22
CA PHE A 290 -9.72 -1.58 -14.11
C PHE A 290 -9.92 -2.26 -15.48
N PHE A 291 -10.50 -3.46 -15.54
CA PHE A 291 -10.84 -4.09 -16.82
C PHE A 291 -11.87 -3.29 -17.62
N ALA A 292 -12.80 -2.63 -16.94
CA ALA A 292 -13.78 -1.73 -17.55
C ALA A 292 -13.20 -0.33 -17.87
N ALA A 293 -11.99 0.01 -17.36
CA ALA A 293 -11.36 1.33 -17.42
C ALA A 293 -12.26 2.44 -16.81
N LYS A 294 -12.83 2.15 -15.64
CA LYS A 294 -13.69 3.05 -14.85
C LYS A 294 -13.01 3.62 -13.61
N GLN A 295 -11.73 3.34 -13.41
CA GLN A 295 -10.92 3.91 -12.32
C GLN A 295 -10.76 5.42 -12.49
N HIS A 296 -10.37 6.11 -11.40
CA HIS A 296 -10.11 7.55 -11.43
C HIS A 296 -9.07 7.91 -12.49
N PRO A 297 -9.30 8.97 -13.31
CA PRO A 297 -8.41 9.37 -14.39
C PRO A 297 -7.26 10.26 -13.85
N ILE A 298 -6.24 9.62 -13.29
CA ILE A 298 -5.05 10.24 -12.73
C ILE A 298 -3.77 9.54 -13.21
N PRO A 299 -2.62 10.20 -13.28
CA PRO A 299 -1.33 9.59 -13.56
C PRO A 299 -0.98 8.49 -12.55
N VAL A 300 -0.42 7.37 -13.03
CA VAL A 300 -0.06 6.21 -12.19
C VAL A 300 1.39 5.79 -12.41
N MET A 301 2.09 5.51 -11.31
CA MET A 301 3.31 4.70 -11.29
C MET A 301 2.99 3.35 -10.66
N ILE A 302 3.43 2.25 -11.28
CA ILE A 302 3.16 0.89 -10.77
C ILE A 302 4.30 -0.05 -11.08
N GLY A 303 4.67 -0.88 -10.13
CA GLY A 303 5.70 -1.89 -10.33
C GLY A 303 5.66 -3.03 -9.35
N SER A 304 6.62 -3.93 -9.51
CA SER A 304 6.80 -5.10 -8.67
C SER A 304 8.29 -5.48 -8.58
N ASN A 305 8.61 -6.31 -7.59
CA ASN A 305 9.97 -6.80 -7.33
C ASN A 305 10.26 -8.11 -8.08
N SER A 306 11.52 -8.43 -8.23
CA SER A 306 11.96 -9.61 -9.00
C SER A 306 11.67 -10.93 -8.31
N ASP A 307 11.52 -10.96 -6.97
CA ASP A 307 11.13 -12.15 -6.20
C ASP A 307 9.90 -11.92 -5.29
N GLU A 308 8.80 -11.42 -5.83
CA GLU A 308 7.52 -11.24 -5.11
C GLU A 308 6.99 -12.54 -4.49
N ALA A 309 7.38 -13.69 -5.03
CA ALA A 309 6.96 -14.99 -4.49
C ALA A 309 7.52 -15.27 -3.08
N SER A 310 8.47 -14.48 -2.60
CA SER A 310 8.99 -14.55 -1.23
C SER A 310 7.90 -14.39 -0.17
N VAL A 311 6.90 -13.53 -0.41
CA VAL A 311 5.79 -13.30 0.54
C VAL A 311 4.82 -14.48 0.61
N LEU A 312 4.71 -15.31 -0.43
CA LEU A 312 3.74 -16.41 -0.45
C LEU A 312 4.06 -17.50 0.58
N ALA A 313 5.36 -17.71 0.87
CA ALA A 313 5.81 -18.63 1.92
C ALA A 313 5.30 -18.18 3.30
N VAL A 314 5.24 -16.87 3.55
CA VAL A 314 4.72 -16.28 4.79
C VAL A 314 3.24 -16.64 5.00
N PHE A 315 2.46 -16.73 3.92
CA PHE A 315 1.06 -17.15 3.94
C PHE A 315 0.89 -18.68 3.85
N GLY A 316 1.95 -19.46 4.01
CA GLY A 316 1.89 -20.93 4.01
C GLY A 316 1.61 -21.53 2.63
N VAL A 317 1.86 -20.83 1.54
CA VAL A 317 1.63 -21.34 0.19
C VAL A 317 2.80 -22.27 -0.21
N ASP A 318 2.51 -23.57 -0.34
CA ASP A 318 3.46 -24.55 -0.90
C ASP A 318 3.52 -24.41 -2.43
N ILE A 319 4.44 -23.55 -2.90
CA ILE A 319 4.63 -23.28 -4.33
C ILE A 319 5.05 -24.54 -5.10
N ALA A 320 5.97 -25.33 -4.55
CA ALA A 320 6.46 -26.54 -5.20
C ALA A 320 5.35 -27.60 -5.32
N GLY A 321 4.57 -27.79 -4.24
CA GLY A 321 3.41 -28.68 -4.23
C GLY A 321 2.33 -28.28 -5.22
N GLN A 322 2.08 -27.00 -5.40
CA GLN A 322 1.14 -26.50 -6.43
C GLN A 322 1.60 -26.86 -7.85
N ILE A 323 2.88 -26.71 -8.17
CA ILE A 323 3.41 -27.13 -9.48
C ILE A 323 3.34 -28.65 -9.67
N GLN A 324 3.61 -29.42 -8.61
CA GLN A 324 3.47 -30.89 -8.67
C GLN A 324 2.00 -31.30 -8.86
N LYS A 325 1.06 -30.62 -8.21
CA LYS A 325 -0.38 -30.82 -8.44
C LYS A 325 -0.76 -30.52 -9.88
N MET A 326 -0.32 -29.38 -10.45
CA MET A 326 -0.53 -29.05 -11.85
C MET A 326 0.09 -30.09 -12.79
N ARG A 327 1.24 -30.69 -12.45
CA ARG A 327 1.88 -31.76 -13.23
C ARG A 327 1.02 -33.02 -13.30
N ARG A 328 0.33 -33.37 -12.22
CA ARG A 328 -0.57 -34.53 -12.14
C ARG A 328 -1.89 -34.28 -12.85
N GLU A 329 -2.50 -33.12 -12.58
CA GLU A 329 -3.89 -32.84 -12.98
C GLU A 329 -4.00 -32.11 -14.34
N ARG A 330 -2.99 -31.30 -14.71
CA ARG A 330 -3.01 -30.40 -15.89
C ARG A 330 -1.69 -30.41 -16.67
N ARG A 331 -1.19 -31.61 -17.00
CA ARG A 331 0.13 -31.81 -17.63
C ARG A 331 0.35 -30.98 -18.89
N VAL A 332 -0.67 -30.88 -19.78
CA VAL A 332 -0.59 -30.08 -21.02
C VAL A 332 -0.47 -28.59 -20.69
N GLY A 333 -1.28 -28.09 -19.75
CA GLY A 333 -1.23 -26.69 -19.30
C GLY A 333 0.14 -26.33 -18.71
N LEU A 334 0.72 -27.19 -17.89
CA LEU A 334 2.06 -26.97 -17.34
C LEU A 334 3.13 -26.96 -18.44
N GLY A 335 3.00 -27.81 -19.49
CA GLY A 335 3.89 -27.80 -20.65
C GLY A 335 3.87 -26.47 -21.38
N LEU A 336 2.68 -25.90 -21.61
CA LEU A 336 2.51 -24.58 -22.22
C LEU A 336 3.11 -23.45 -21.34
N ILE A 337 2.89 -23.51 -20.03
CA ILE A 337 3.50 -22.55 -19.08
C ILE A 337 5.02 -22.61 -19.18
N ARG A 338 5.62 -23.81 -19.20
CA ARG A 338 7.10 -23.96 -19.30
C ARG A 338 7.69 -23.31 -20.54
N LEU A 339 6.97 -23.26 -21.67
CA LEU A 339 7.41 -22.57 -22.89
C LEU A 339 7.57 -21.04 -22.68
N LEU A 340 6.83 -20.47 -21.73
CA LEU A 340 6.91 -19.05 -21.39
C LEU A 340 8.10 -18.73 -20.45
N TYR A 341 8.75 -19.75 -19.88
CA TYR A 341 9.84 -19.63 -18.93
C TYR A 341 11.09 -20.40 -19.39
N PRO A 342 11.67 -20.03 -20.55
CA PRO A 342 12.85 -20.72 -21.07
C PRO A 342 14.04 -20.61 -20.08
N GLY A 343 14.73 -21.72 -19.88
CA GLY A 343 15.91 -21.77 -19.00
C GLY A 343 15.60 -21.95 -17.51
N VAL A 344 14.36 -21.86 -17.06
CA VAL A 344 13.98 -22.06 -15.67
C VAL A 344 14.00 -23.56 -15.33
N LYS A 345 14.86 -23.94 -14.41
CA LYS A 345 15.05 -25.34 -13.97
C LYS A 345 14.39 -25.56 -12.61
N GLY A 346 13.74 -26.73 -12.45
CA GLY A 346 13.06 -27.12 -11.21
C GLY A 346 11.63 -26.55 -11.08
N ASP A 347 10.85 -27.17 -10.21
CA ASP A 347 9.44 -26.84 -9.99
C ASP A 347 9.29 -25.62 -9.09
N GLU A 348 10.14 -25.50 -8.08
CA GLU A 348 10.12 -24.36 -7.17
C GLU A 348 10.44 -23.05 -7.91
N ALA A 349 11.54 -23.00 -8.66
CA ALA A 349 11.91 -21.83 -9.43
C ALA A 349 10.85 -21.43 -10.47
N LEU A 350 10.23 -22.43 -11.13
CA LEU A 350 9.12 -22.19 -12.05
C LEU A 350 7.91 -21.62 -11.31
N GLY A 351 7.53 -22.25 -10.20
CA GLY A 351 6.40 -21.84 -9.38
C GLY A 351 6.56 -20.41 -8.85
N ARG A 352 7.73 -20.06 -8.32
CA ARG A 352 8.03 -18.69 -7.86
C ARG A 352 7.83 -17.67 -8.97
N GLN A 353 8.37 -17.91 -10.17
CA GLN A 353 8.22 -16.98 -11.30
C GLN A 353 6.78 -16.90 -11.83
N VAL A 354 6.07 -18.03 -11.88
CA VAL A 354 4.65 -18.05 -12.29
C VAL A 354 3.80 -17.28 -11.28
N CYS A 355 3.94 -17.54 -9.99
CA CYS A 355 3.20 -16.85 -8.94
C CYS A 355 3.49 -15.34 -8.94
N ARG A 356 4.77 -14.92 -9.01
CA ARG A 356 5.16 -13.52 -9.16
C ARG A 356 4.44 -12.86 -10.33
N ASP A 357 4.51 -13.49 -11.50
CA ASP A 357 3.96 -12.91 -12.72
C ASP A 357 2.43 -12.88 -12.71
N MET A 358 1.77 -13.92 -12.19
CA MET A 358 0.31 -13.96 -12.10
C MET A 358 -0.23 -13.00 -11.05
N VAL A 359 0.37 -12.99 -9.86
CA VAL A 359 -0.20 -12.26 -8.71
C VAL A 359 0.21 -10.78 -8.73
N PHE A 360 1.43 -10.45 -9.14
CA PHE A 360 1.98 -9.09 -9.03
C PHE A 360 2.25 -8.43 -10.39
N THR A 361 3.14 -8.99 -11.21
CA THR A 361 3.63 -8.30 -12.40
C THR A 361 2.54 -8.06 -13.46
N THR A 362 1.59 -8.99 -13.60
CA THR A 362 0.48 -8.85 -14.55
C THR A 362 -0.46 -7.70 -14.19
N LEU A 363 -0.62 -7.40 -12.90
CA LEU A 363 -1.43 -6.26 -12.46
C LEU A 363 -0.90 -4.94 -13.05
N GLY A 364 0.42 -4.72 -13.00
CA GLY A 364 1.03 -3.53 -13.63
C GLY A 364 0.73 -3.40 -15.13
N TYR A 365 0.64 -4.53 -15.83
CA TYR A 365 0.26 -4.55 -17.24
C TYR A 365 -1.24 -4.27 -17.46
N VAL A 366 -2.12 -4.78 -16.59
CA VAL A 366 -3.58 -4.51 -16.61
C VAL A 366 -3.84 -3.03 -16.35
N VAL A 367 -3.26 -2.48 -15.28
CA VAL A 367 -3.42 -1.07 -14.90
C VAL A 367 -2.90 -0.15 -16.00
N MET A 368 -1.70 -0.42 -16.56
CA MET A 368 -1.18 0.34 -17.69
C MET A 368 -2.17 0.38 -18.86
N GLN A 369 -2.75 -0.74 -19.22
CA GLN A 369 -3.71 -0.78 -20.32
C GLN A 369 -5.03 -0.06 -19.98
N ALA A 370 -5.48 -0.12 -18.74
CA ALA A 370 -6.64 0.65 -18.29
C ALA A 370 -6.37 2.16 -18.39
N GLN A 371 -5.20 2.62 -17.93
CA GLN A 371 -4.78 4.02 -18.04
C GLN A 371 -4.68 4.48 -19.50
N GLN A 372 -4.09 3.68 -20.37
CA GLN A 372 -4.01 3.98 -21.81
C GLN A 372 -5.40 4.13 -22.47
N ARG A 373 -6.42 3.38 -22.00
CA ARG A 373 -7.80 3.47 -22.53
C ARG A 373 -8.49 4.76 -22.14
N ILE A 374 -8.18 5.33 -20.99
CA ILE A 374 -8.74 6.61 -20.50
C ILE A 374 -7.84 7.80 -20.82
N GLY A 375 -6.71 7.57 -21.53
CA GLY A 375 -5.80 8.64 -21.95
C GLY A 375 -4.85 9.15 -20.86
N GLU A 376 -4.67 8.40 -19.77
CA GLU A 376 -3.75 8.73 -18.69
C GLU A 376 -2.38 8.07 -18.85
N PRO A 377 -1.29 8.76 -18.47
CA PRO A 377 0.06 8.18 -18.50
C PRO A 377 0.25 7.17 -17.36
N CYS A 378 1.02 6.13 -17.65
CA CYS A 378 1.39 5.11 -16.68
C CYS A 378 2.90 4.84 -16.75
N TRP A 379 3.59 4.99 -15.64
CA TRP A 379 5.00 4.62 -15.49
C TRP A 379 5.07 3.24 -14.86
N ARG A 380 5.67 2.27 -15.54
CA ARG A 380 5.89 0.93 -15.03
C ARG A 380 7.32 0.75 -14.61
N TYR A 381 7.56 0.11 -13.46
CA TYR A 381 8.90 -0.28 -13.04
C TYR A 381 8.99 -1.77 -12.70
N TRP A 382 10.22 -2.27 -12.67
CA TRP A 382 10.63 -3.57 -12.19
C TRP A 382 11.84 -3.38 -11.28
N PHE A 383 11.69 -3.72 -10.01
CA PHE A 383 12.76 -3.57 -9.03
C PHE A 383 13.52 -4.90 -8.88
N ASP A 384 14.84 -4.85 -9.10
CA ASP A 384 15.72 -6.02 -9.18
C ASP A 384 17.05 -5.80 -8.46
N TYR A 385 17.16 -4.73 -7.68
CA TYR A 385 18.34 -4.45 -6.87
C TYR A 385 18.27 -5.20 -5.53
N VAL A 386 19.42 -5.72 -5.11
CA VAL A 386 19.64 -6.32 -3.79
C VAL A 386 20.96 -5.74 -3.29
N ALA A 387 20.98 -5.29 -2.03
CA ALA A 387 22.22 -4.80 -1.41
C ALA A 387 23.34 -5.86 -1.53
N GLU A 388 24.56 -5.43 -1.78
CA GLU A 388 25.68 -6.32 -2.12
C GLU A 388 25.88 -7.42 -1.06
N ALA A 389 25.81 -7.06 0.21
CA ALA A 389 25.94 -7.99 1.33
C ALA A 389 24.83 -9.04 1.40
N GLU A 390 23.67 -8.80 0.79
CA GLU A 390 22.49 -9.68 0.82
C GLU A 390 22.35 -10.59 -0.41
N HIS A 391 23.28 -10.53 -1.37
CA HIS A 391 23.18 -11.30 -2.62
C HIS A 391 23.01 -12.81 -2.41
N ASN A 392 23.58 -13.36 -1.33
CA ASN A 392 23.46 -14.77 -0.99
C ASN A 392 22.13 -15.08 -0.29
N THR A 393 21.67 -14.18 0.58
CA THR A 393 20.40 -14.29 1.31
C THR A 393 19.21 -14.23 0.35
N TYR A 394 19.23 -13.25 -0.54
CA TYR A 394 18.18 -13.06 -1.56
C TYR A 394 18.63 -13.58 -2.93
N ALA A 395 18.97 -14.87 -2.98
CA ALA A 395 19.49 -15.53 -4.18
C ALA A 395 18.53 -15.43 -5.39
N ASN A 396 17.21 -15.40 -5.15
CA ASN A 396 16.19 -15.33 -6.19
C ASN A 396 15.90 -13.92 -6.73
N GLY A 397 16.41 -12.87 -6.08
CA GLY A 397 16.16 -11.47 -6.44
C GLY A 397 15.65 -10.62 -5.29
N ALA A 398 15.22 -9.41 -5.60
CA ALA A 398 14.61 -8.50 -4.64
C ALA A 398 13.29 -9.08 -4.12
N CYS A 399 13.21 -9.36 -2.82
CA CYS A 399 12.02 -9.92 -2.17
C CYS A 399 10.89 -8.87 -2.10
N HIS A 400 9.70 -9.34 -1.72
CA HIS A 400 8.53 -8.47 -1.51
C HIS A 400 8.83 -7.41 -0.44
N GLY A 401 8.54 -6.14 -0.74
CA GLY A 401 8.81 -5.01 0.15
C GLY A 401 10.26 -4.51 0.18
N ASN A 402 11.20 -5.19 -0.50
CA ASN A 402 12.63 -4.82 -0.47
C ASN A 402 12.93 -3.42 -1.04
N GLU A 403 12.08 -2.89 -1.90
CA GLU A 403 12.24 -1.56 -2.49
C GLU A 403 11.91 -0.41 -1.53
N ILE A 404 11.15 -0.66 -0.45
CA ILE A 404 10.64 0.38 0.45
C ILE A 404 11.76 1.25 1.03
N PRO A 405 12.82 0.71 1.67
CA PRO A 405 13.87 1.54 2.22
C PRO A 405 14.69 2.30 1.16
N TYR A 406 14.67 1.85 -0.10
CA TYR A 406 15.25 2.59 -1.22
C TYR A 406 14.34 3.75 -1.66
N VAL A 407 13.04 3.56 -1.65
CA VAL A 407 12.04 4.61 -1.98
C VAL A 407 12.05 5.72 -0.94
N PHE A 408 12.10 5.37 0.34
CA PHE A 408 12.14 6.33 1.44
C PHE A 408 13.55 6.86 1.74
N ASP A 409 14.61 6.27 1.13
CA ASP A 409 16.02 6.55 1.43
C ASP A 409 16.33 6.37 2.93
N THR A 410 15.90 5.22 3.47
CA THR A 410 15.96 4.88 4.89
C THR A 410 16.77 3.62 5.17
N LEU A 411 17.67 3.20 4.27
CA LEU A 411 18.49 2.00 4.42
C LEU A 411 19.26 1.96 5.75
N THR A 412 19.70 3.11 6.26
CA THR A 412 20.39 3.22 7.56
C THR A 412 19.48 3.09 8.78
N ARG A 413 18.17 2.98 8.59
CA ARG A 413 17.14 2.85 9.64
C ARG A 413 16.32 1.58 9.53
N ALA A 414 16.39 0.89 8.38
CA ALA A 414 15.64 -0.32 8.11
C ALA A 414 16.41 -1.56 8.59
N GLU A 415 15.83 -2.32 9.51
CA GLU A 415 16.40 -3.59 9.96
C GLU A 415 16.06 -4.73 8.96
N PRO A 416 16.99 -5.66 8.74
CA PRO A 416 18.36 -5.73 9.24
C PRO A 416 19.36 -4.96 8.35
N THR A 417 18.92 -4.31 7.30
CA THR A 417 19.73 -3.70 6.24
C THR A 417 20.71 -2.64 6.77
N CYS A 418 20.31 -1.89 7.81
CA CYS A 418 21.13 -0.84 8.41
C CYS A 418 22.51 -1.31 8.90
N HIS A 419 22.68 -2.61 9.15
CA HIS A 419 23.93 -3.16 9.69
C HIS A 419 25.02 -3.42 8.64
N TYR A 420 24.67 -3.41 7.34
CA TYR A 420 25.61 -3.86 6.29
C TYR A 420 25.52 -3.08 4.97
N VAL A 421 24.70 -2.05 4.87
CA VAL A 421 24.67 -1.20 3.67
C VAL A 421 25.98 -0.46 3.48
N ASN A 422 26.40 -0.34 2.25
CA ASN A 422 27.59 0.40 1.86
C ASN A 422 27.24 1.70 1.12
N GLU A 423 28.25 2.50 0.77
CA GLU A 423 28.06 3.80 0.09
C GLU A 423 27.36 3.67 -1.28
N ASN A 424 27.58 2.56 -2.00
CA ASN A 424 26.93 2.32 -3.29
C ASN A 424 25.43 2.06 -3.11
N ASP A 425 25.06 1.29 -2.08
CA ASP A 425 23.67 1.03 -1.75
C ASP A 425 22.94 2.34 -1.39
N LEU A 426 23.58 3.20 -0.58
CA LEU A 426 23.04 4.51 -0.18
C LEU A 426 22.88 5.44 -1.40
N ALA A 427 23.90 5.52 -2.25
CA ALA A 427 23.84 6.33 -3.46
C ALA A 427 22.74 5.84 -4.42
N PHE A 428 22.53 4.52 -4.52
CA PHE A 428 21.47 3.94 -5.32
C PHE A 428 20.09 4.24 -4.74
N ALA A 429 19.91 4.13 -3.43
CA ALA A 429 18.65 4.48 -2.73
C ALA A 429 18.28 5.95 -2.98
N SER A 430 19.25 6.86 -2.87
CA SER A 430 19.04 8.28 -3.16
C SER A 430 18.49 8.51 -4.57
N GLN A 431 19.03 7.81 -5.58
CA GLN A 431 18.54 7.92 -6.97
C GLN A 431 17.14 7.33 -7.16
N VAL A 432 16.79 6.27 -6.44
CA VAL A 432 15.44 5.69 -6.46
C VAL A 432 14.45 6.68 -5.85
N ALA A 433 14.73 7.22 -4.67
CA ALA A 433 13.90 8.22 -3.99
C ALA A 433 13.62 9.46 -4.87
N ASP A 434 14.64 9.92 -5.64
CA ASP A 434 14.50 11.03 -6.58
C ASP A 434 13.42 10.77 -7.65
N TYR A 435 13.30 9.54 -8.17
CA TYR A 435 12.25 9.21 -9.14
C TYR A 435 10.84 9.31 -8.53
N TRP A 436 10.66 8.87 -7.28
CA TRP A 436 9.36 8.95 -6.59
C TRP A 436 8.95 10.40 -6.32
N VAL A 437 9.87 11.22 -5.82
CA VAL A 437 9.61 12.66 -5.60
C VAL A 437 9.39 13.38 -6.93
N ASN A 438 10.16 13.08 -7.98
CA ASN A 438 9.97 13.65 -9.32
C ASN A 438 8.60 13.26 -9.92
N PHE A 439 8.13 12.03 -9.69
CA PHE A 439 6.78 11.64 -10.06
C PHE A 439 5.73 12.48 -9.31
N ALA A 440 5.83 12.58 -7.99
CA ALA A 440 4.91 13.37 -7.18
C ALA A 440 4.89 14.85 -7.60
N ARG A 441 6.04 15.42 -7.96
CA ARG A 441 6.17 16.81 -8.37
C ARG A 441 5.68 17.08 -9.78
N HIS A 442 6.01 16.22 -10.75
CA HIS A 442 5.95 16.57 -12.18
C HIS A 442 5.01 15.72 -13.03
N ALA A 443 4.65 14.49 -12.61
CA ALA A 443 3.85 13.61 -13.44
C ALA A 443 2.49 14.20 -13.79
N SER A 444 2.20 14.27 -15.09
CA SER A 444 0.92 14.76 -15.63
C SER A 444 0.74 14.25 -17.07
N ARG A 445 -0.43 14.50 -17.66
CA ARG A 445 -0.69 14.20 -19.08
C ARG A 445 0.26 14.92 -20.03
N THR A 446 0.72 16.11 -19.68
CA THR A 446 1.61 16.94 -20.49
C THR A 446 3.09 16.77 -20.16
N ARG A 447 3.39 16.18 -18.99
CA ARG A 447 4.75 15.87 -18.54
C ARG A 447 4.86 14.37 -18.35
N ASP A 448 5.05 13.65 -19.45
CA ASP A 448 5.05 12.19 -19.53
C ASP A 448 6.45 11.56 -19.45
N VAL A 449 7.48 12.33 -19.10
CA VAL A 449 8.87 11.88 -18.94
C VAL A 449 9.40 12.31 -17.58
N LEU A 450 9.81 11.34 -16.77
CA LEU A 450 10.54 11.60 -15.53
C LEU A 450 12.03 11.65 -15.78
N HIS A 451 12.70 12.58 -15.10
CA HIS A 451 14.15 12.77 -15.17
C HIS A 451 14.81 12.10 -13.95
N GLY A 452 15.96 11.52 -14.17
CA GLY A 452 16.78 10.83 -13.19
C GLY A 452 18.05 10.32 -13.87
N PRO A 453 18.72 9.29 -13.34
CA PRO A 453 19.88 8.67 -13.97
C PRO A 453 19.66 8.28 -15.43
N VAL A 454 18.45 7.87 -15.78
CA VAL A 454 17.97 7.72 -17.16
C VAL A 454 16.63 8.43 -17.34
N ARG A 455 16.33 8.92 -18.55
CA ARG A 455 15.01 9.48 -18.85
C ARG A 455 13.99 8.35 -18.87
N TRP A 456 12.96 8.47 -18.05
CA TRP A 456 11.89 7.46 -17.92
C TRP A 456 10.56 7.97 -18.49
N PRO A 457 10.27 7.65 -19.76
CA PRO A 457 9.00 8.05 -20.37
C PRO A 457 7.85 7.11 -19.96
N ALA A 458 6.67 7.68 -19.81
CA ALA A 458 5.44 6.94 -19.52
C ALA A 458 5.06 5.95 -20.65
N SER A 459 4.34 4.93 -20.28
CA SER A 459 3.56 4.10 -21.20
C SER A 459 2.28 4.82 -21.56
N ILE A 460 2.19 5.29 -22.80
CA ILE A 460 1.00 5.90 -23.39
C ILE A 460 0.47 5.01 -24.51
N ARG A 461 -0.69 5.38 -25.09
CA ARG A 461 -1.33 4.56 -26.15
C ARG A 461 -0.33 4.12 -27.23
N GLY A 462 -0.23 2.82 -27.45
CA GLY A 462 0.68 2.19 -28.41
C GLY A 462 2.14 2.01 -27.92
N ARG A 463 2.49 2.54 -26.76
CA ARG A 463 3.83 2.42 -26.19
C ARG A 463 3.77 1.68 -24.84
N ASP A 464 4.53 0.60 -24.72
CA ASP A 464 4.67 -0.22 -23.52
C ASP A 464 6.13 -0.11 -23.07
N ARG A 465 6.37 0.68 -22.02
CA ARG A 465 7.69 0.99 -21.47
C ARG A 465 7.72 0.64 -19.99
N LEU A 466 8.92 0.27 -19.53
CA LEU A 466 9.16 -0.09 -18.15
C LEU A 466 10.57 0.35 -17.76
N LEU A 467 10.75 0.91 -16.58
CA LEU A 467 12.07 1.15 -15.99
C LEU A 467 12.49 -0.08 -15.18
N ARG A 468 13.60 -0.70 -15.53
CA ARG A 468 14.29 -1.60 -14.62
C ARG A 468 15.13 -0.77 -13.65
N ILE A 469 14.92 -1.03 -12.37
CA ILE A 469 15.62 -0.43 -11.22
C ILE A 469 16.44 -1.56 -10.60
N GLY A 470 17.74 -1.54 -10.83
CA GLY A 470 18.61 -2.69 -10.65
C GLY A 470 18.75 -3.54 -11.93
N LEU A 471 19.92 -4.11 -12.12
CA LEU A 471 20.24 -4.96 -13.27
C LEU A 471 20.84 -6.27 -12.77
N ASN A 472 19.99 -7.29 -12.54
CA ASN A 472 20.39 -8.57 -11.96
C ASN A 472 21.09 -8.39 -10.61
N LYS A 473 20.39 -7.73 -9.66
CA LYS A 473 20.84 -7.33 -8.32
C LYS A 473 21.89 -6.21 -8.28
N LEU A 474 22.44 -5.76 -9.40
CA LEU A 474 23.43 -4.69 -9.45
C LEU A 474 22.76 -3.32 -9.60
N ALA A 475 23.44 -2.29 -9.11
CA ALA A 475 23.01 -0.90 -9.29
C ALA A 475 22.94 -0.54 -10.78
N GLY A 476 21.84 0.09 -11.18
CA GLY A 476 21.64 0.52 -12.56
C GLY A 476 20.19 0.74 -12.93
N PHE A 477 19.99 1.51 -13.99
CA PHE A 477 18.66 1.86 -14.49
C PHE A 477 18.60 1.64 -16.01
N LYS A 478 17.54 1.02 -16.50
CA LYS A 478 17.36 0.78 -17.93
C LYS A 478 15.90 0.82 -18.31
N VAL A 479 15.57 1.62 -19.33
CA VAL A 479 14.22 1.60 -19.92
C VAL A 479 14.12 0.46 -20.92
N GLU A 480 13.14 -0.41 -20.73
CA GLU A 480 12.84 -1.52 -21.63
C GLU A 480 11.47 -1.33 -22.30
N ASN A 481 11.36 -1.85 -23.52
CA ASN A 481 10.10 -1.88 -24.26
C ASN A 481 9.50 -3.29 -24.23
N ARG A 482 8.18 -3.38 -24.07
CA ARG A 482 7.44 -4.66 -24.16
C ARG A 482 7.95 -5.73 -23.19
N PHE A 483 8.38 -5.31 -21.99
CA PHE A 483 8.89 -6.20 -20.95
C PHE A 483 7.90 -7.32 -20.65
N MET A 484 8.31 -8.56 -20.80
CA MET A 484 7.52 -9.80 -20.59
C MET A 484 6.13 -9.82 -21.29
N ARG A 485 5.91 -9.00 -22.32
CA ARG A 485 4.59 -8.70 -22.91
C ARG A 485 3.76 -9.93 -23.25
N ALA A 486 4.35 -10.94 -23.91
CA ALA A 486 3.60 -12.14 -24.32
C ALA A 486 3.07 -12.90 -23.10
N ARG A 487 3.91 -13.05 -22.07
CA ARG A 487 3.59 -13.72 -20.81
C ARG A 487 2.48 -12.99 -20.05
N LEU A 488 2.66 -11.68 -19.85
CA LEU A 488 1.70 -10.84 -19.13
C LEU A 488 0.35 -10.74 -19.87
N ALA A 489 0.37 -10.72 -21.21
CA ALA A 489 -0.86 -10.74 -22.00
C ALA A 489 -1.65 -12.06 -21.86
N LEU A 490 -0.95 -13.19 -21.74
CA LEU A 490 -1.59 -14.48 -21.47
C LEU A 490 -2.22 -14.50 -20.06
N PHE A 491 -1.46 -14.14 -19.03
CA PHE A 491 -1.97 -14.12 -17.66
C PHE A 491 -3.12 -13.12 -17.48
N LYS A 492 -3.07 -11.95 -18.12
CA LYS A 492 -4.21 -11.04 -18.18
C LYS A 492 -5.46 -11.71 -18.75
N ARG A 493 -5.33 -12.52 -19.81
CA ARG A 493 -6.48 -13.23 -20.41
C ARG A 493 -7.07 -14.24 -19.43
N VAL A 494 -6.22 -15.03 -18.75
CA VAL A 494 -6.65 -15.98 -17.72
C VAL A 494 -7.38 -15.24 -16.59
N MET A 495 -6.78 -14.16 -16.07
CA MET A 495 -7.37 -13.33 -15.01
C MET A 495 -8.75 -12.78 -15.39
N LYS A 496 -8.92 -12.29 -16.63
CA LYS A 496 -10.21 -11.76 -17.10
C LYS A 496 -11.29 -12.83 -17.15
N HIS A 497 -10.95 -14.07 -17.49
CA HIS A 497 -11.91 -15.18 -17.49
C HIS A 497 -12.36 -15.56 -16.09
N HIS A 498 -11.48 -15.50 -15.08
CA HIS A 498 -11.87 -15.75 -13.69
C HIS A 498 -12.79 -14.67 -13.13
N VAL A 499 -12.54 -13.40 -13.46
CA VAL A 499 -13.41 -12.26 -13.08
C VAL A 499 -14.77 -12.28 -13.81
N SER A 500 -14.87 -12.95 -14.97
CA SER A 500 -16.12 -12.99 -15.76
C SER A 500 -16.97 -14.24 -15.50
N LEU A 501 -16.51 -15.16 -14.66
CA LEU A 501 -17.22 -16.41 -14.33
C LEU A 501 -17.88 -16.38 -12.93
N GLU A 502 -17.73 -15.26 -12.21
CA GLU A 502 -18.47 -14.92 -11.00
C GLU A 502 -19.57 -13.89 -11.33
#